data_01cb3188e1e602912d755b236b0d7dc9
#
_entry.id   01cb3188e1e602912d755b236b0d7dc9
#
_cell.length_a   1.000
_cell.length_b   1.000
_cell.length_c   1.000
_cell.angle_alpha   90.00
_cell.angle_beta   90.00
_cell.angle_gamma   90.00
#
_symmetry.space_group_name_H-M   'P 1'
#
loop_
_entity.id
_entity.type
_entity.pdbx_description
1 polymer ?
#
loop_
_entity_poly.entity_id
_entity_poly.type
_entity_poly.pdbx_seq_one_letter_code
_entity_poly.pdbx_strand_id
1 'polypeptide(L)'
;VRNARVIIMKDTYILGIESSCDETSVSIVKNGIEEIATSTSTQIDIHKDFGGVVPEIASRHHVKNVTMVLEDCFDKANMTMDDIDAVAITYGPGLIGSLLIGLETAKTLAFVHNKPLIPVHHIAGHIYANNLSKPMEFPLISLVVSGGHTELIYMKEDYSFERISYAFERPSTF
;
A
#
# COMPACT_ATOMS: atom_id res chain seq x y z
N VAL A 1 -23.21 23.12 35.11
CA VAL A 1 -22.13 22.15 34.87
C VAL A 1 -22.49 21.41 33.59
N ARG A 2 -21.82 21.74 32.46
CA ARG A 2 -22.00 21.04 31.19
C ARG A 2 -21.24 19.73 31.27
N ASN A 3 -21.94 18.60 31.21
CA ASN A 3 -21.34 17.29 31.04
C ASN A 3 -20.64 17.23 29.68
N ALA A 4 -19.33 17.38 29.66
CA ALA A 4 -18.52 17.05 28.50
C ALA A 4 -18.64 15.53 28.29
N ARG A 5 -19.37 15.08 27.28
CA ARG A 5 -19.29 13.69 26.80
C ARG A 5 -17.89 13.53 26.18
N VAL A 6 -17.04 12.79 26.86
CA VAL A 6 -15.80 12.28 26.24
C VAL A 6 -16.23 11.30 25.17
N ILE A 7 -16.11 11.67 23.90
CA ILE A 7 -16.26 10.76 22.77
C ILE A 7 -14.95 9.97 22.74
N ILE A 8 -14.96 8.76 23.26
CA ILE A 8 -13.85 7.81 23.03
C ILE A 8 -14.00 7.36 21.59
N MET A 9 -13.16 7.87 20.71
CA MET A 9 -13.07 7.36 19.34
C MET A 9 -12.46 5.95 19.43
N LYS A 10 -13.15 4.96 18.87
CA LYS A 10 -12.63 3.59 18.74
C LYS A 10 -11.40 3.64 17.82
N ASP A 11 -10.32 2.98 18.19
CA ASP A 11 -9.19 2.75 17.28
C ASP A 11 -9.64 2.00 16.02
N THR A 12 -9.10 2.39 14.89
CA THR A 12 -9.41 1.79 13.58
C THR A 12 -8.17 1.11 13.04
N TYR A 13 -8.29 -0.18 12.69
CA TYR A 13 -7.22 -0.99 12.14
C TYR A 13 -7.50 -1.33 10.69
N ILE A 14 -6.57 -0.98 9.80
CA ILE A 14 -6.68 -1.22 8.36
C ILE A 14 -5.61 -2.21 7.93
N LEU A 15 -6.02 -3.29 7.27
CA LEU A 15 -5.14 -4.21 6.58
C LEU A 15 -4.86 -3.66 5.18
N GLY A 16 -3.63 -3.25 4.90
CA GLY A 16 -3.18 -2.80 3.58
C GLY A 16 -2.48 -3.91 2.81
N ILE A 17 -2.80 -4.07 1.54
CA ILE A 17 -2.17 -5.05 0.63
C ILE A 17 -1.62 -4.31 -0.60
N GLU A 18 -0.37 -4.59 -0.94
CA GLU A 18 0.34 -4.03 -2.09
C GLU A 18 1.02 -5.14 -2.89
N SER A 19 0.76 -5.17 -4.20
CA SER A 19 1.36 -6.12 -5.13
C SER A 19 1.56 -5.54 -6.53
N SER A 20 1.76 -4.24 -6.67
CA SER A 20 1.70 -3.55 -7.96
C SER A 20 2.88 -3.84 -8.90
N CYS A 21 4.01 -4.29 -8.38
CA CYS A 21 5.22 -4.52 -9.18
C CYS A 21 5.90 -5.85 -8.84
N ASP A 22 6.99 -5.81 -8.08
CA ASP A 22 7.85 -6.97 -7.76
C ASP A 22 7.97 -7.23 -6.26
N GLU A 23 7.16 -6.56 -5.46
CA GLU A 23 7.06 -6.80 -4.02
C GLU A 23 5.62 -7.16 -3.63
N THR A 24 5.49 -8.22 -2.81
CA THR A 24 4.25 -8.53 -2.12
C THR A 24 4.36 -7.98 -0.71
N SER A 25 3.55 -6.99 -0.36
CA SER A 25 3.59 -6.38 0.96
C SER A 25 2.21 -6.36 1.61
N VAL A 26 2.18 -6.62 2.91
CA VAL A 26 0.99 -6.55 3.75
C VAL A 26 1.33 -5.79 5.02
N SER A 27 0.50 -4.84 5.41
CA SER A 27 0.67 -4.05 6.62
C SER A 27 -0.63 -3.91 7.39
N ILE A 28 -0.54 -3.84 8.71
CA ILE A 28 -1.64 -3.42 9.59
C ILE A 28 -1.30 -2.06 10.16
N VAL A 29 -2.16 -1.08 9.88
CA VAL A 29 -1.97 0.31 10.31
C VAL A 29 -3.13 0.73 11.21
N LYS A 30 -2.81 1.36 12.33
CA LYS A 30 -3.77 1.90 13.30
C LYS A 30 -3.95 3.39 13.08
N ASN A 31 -5.19 3.82 12.96
CA ASN A 31 -5.61 5.22 12.84
C ASN A 31 -4.91 6.00 11.68
N GLY A 32 -4.34 5.28 10.69
CA GLY A 32 -3.63 5.86 9.55
C GLY A 32 -2.25 6.46 9.87
N ILE A 33 -1.73 6.30 11.08
CA ILE A 33 -0.48 6.95 11.56
C ILE A 33 0.46 6.03 12.33
N GLU A 34 0.00 4.87 12.74
CA GLU A 34 0.80 3.92 13.53
C GLU A 34 0.88 2.59 12.80
N GLU A 35 2.09 2.19 12.43
CA GLU A 35 2.35 0.86 11.88
C GLU A 35 2.38 -0.16 13.01
N ILE A 36 1.48 -1.14 12.96
CA ILE A 36 1.43 -2.23 13.94
C ILE A 36 2.35 -3.37 13.49
N ALA A 37 2.25 -3.75 12.24
CA ALA A 37 3.11 -4.76 11.64
C ALA A 37 3.18 -4.59 10.12
N THR A 38 4.31 -4.98 9.54
CA THR A 38 4.51 -5.10 8.10
C THR A 38 5.27 -6.38 7.78
N SER A 39 4.85 -7.04 6.71
CA SER A 39 5.55 -8.16 6.09
C SER A 39 5.69 -7.90 4.59
N THR A 40 6.90 -8.14 4.07
CA THR A 40 7.20 -7.92 2.65
C THR A 40 8.04 -9.08 2.11
N SER A 41 7.68 -9.55 0.93
CA SER A 41 8.45 -10.49 0.13
C SER A 41 8.88 -9.81 -1.16
N THR A 42 10.20 -9.56 -1.31
CA THR A 42 10.78 -8.95 -2.51
C THR A 42 11.20 -10.00 -3.53
N GLN A 43 11.15 -9.63 -4.80
CA GLN A 43 11.57 -10.46 -5.94
C GLN A 43 12.81 -9.89 -6.64
N ILE A 44 13.52 -8.94 -6.01
CA ILE A 44 14.66 -8.24 -6.59
C ILE A 44 15.71 -9.23 -7.12
N ASP A 45 16.07 -10.25 -6.32
CA ASP A 45 17.09 -11.22 -6.73
C ASP A 45 16.67 -12.09 -7.92
N ILE A 46 15.37 -12.33 -8.06
CA ILE A 46 14.82 -13.08 -9.21
C ILE A 46 14.93 -12.25 -10.49
N HIS A 47 14.64 -10.96 -10.41
CA HIS A 47 14.59 -10.09 -11.58
C HIS A 47 15.94 -9.55 -12.03
N LYS A 48 16.98 -9.63 -11.18
CA LYS A 48 18.36 -9.24 -11.54
C LYS A 48 18.87 -9.97 -12.78
N ASP A 49 18.58 -11.27 -12.87
CA ASP A 49 19.04 -12.11 -13.98
C ASP A 49 18.40 -11.75 -15.31
N PHE A 50 17.31 -11.01 -15.29
CA PHE A 50 16.57 -10.55 -16.48
C PHE A 50 16.84 -9.08 -16.83
N GLY A 51 17.65 -8.37 -16.03
CA GLY A 51 17.92 -6.95 -16.22
C GLY A 51 16.74 -6.02 -15.91
N GLY A 52 15.69 -6.52 -15.26
CA GLY A 52 14.50 -5.77 -14.89
C GLY A 52 13.30 -6.65 -14.60
N VAL A 53 12.18 -6.05 -14.19
CA VAL A 53 10.98 -6.79 -13.79
C VAL A 53 10.31 -7.44 -15.00
N VAL A 54 10.11 -8.76 -14.93
CA VAL A 54 9.36 -9.55 -15.92
C VAL A 54 7.93 -9.77 -15.38
N PRO A 55 6.90 -9.17 -16.00
CA PRO A 55 5.53 -9.14 -15.44
C PRO A 55 4.93 -10.52 -15.15
N GLU A 56 5.15 -11.50 -16.02
CA GLU A 56 4.64 -12.86 -15.84
C GLU A 56 5.32 -13.56 -14.64
N ILE A 57 6.62 -13.39 -14.49
CA ILE A 57 7.37 -13.94 -13.37
C ILE A 57 6.90 -13.29 -12.07
N ALA A 58 6.76 -11.96 -12.08
CA ALA A 58 6.29 -11.21 -10.92
C ALA A 58 4.93 -11.72 -10.43
N SER A 59 3.93 -11.82 -11.31
CA SER A 59 2.60 -12.29 -10.94
C SER A 59 2.59 -13.71 -10.37
N ARG A 60 3.37 -14.63 -10.93
CA ARG A 60 3.51 -16.00 -10.40
C ARG A 60 4.11 -16.05 -9.00
N HIS A 61 5.06 -15.16 -8.70
CA HIS A 61 5.65 -15.05 -7.37
C HIS A 61 4.69 -14.44 -6.36
N HIS A 62 3.88 -13.46 -6.73
CA HIS A 62 2.83 -12.95 -5.87
C HIS A 62 1.86 -14.04 -5.42
N VAL A 63 1.42 -14.91 -6.34
CA VAL A 63 0.54 -16.05 -6.01
C VAL A 63 1.17 -16.96 -4.94
N LYS A 64 2.48 -17.21 -5.03
CA LYS A 64 3.16 -18.08 -4.07
C LYS A 64 3.35 -17.42 -2.70
N ASN A 65 3.56 -16.10 -2.68
CA ASN A 65 4.03 -15.39 -1.51
C ASN A 65 2.91 -14.75 -0.70
N VAL A 66 1.77 -14.41 -1.32
CA VAL A 66 0.73 -13.58 -0.70
C VAL A 66 0.19 -14.18 0.61
N THR A 67 -0.02 -15.50 0.65
CA THR A 67 -0.53 -16.17 1.86
C THR A 67 0.51 -16.13 2.99
N MET A 68 1.77 -16.44 2.69
CA MET A 68 2.86 -16.42 3.68
C MET A 68 3.09 -15.01 4.23
N VAL A 69 3.02 -13.98 3.37
CA VAL A 69 3.18 -12.58 3.78
C VAL A 69 2.02 -12.13 4.65
N LEU A 70 0.80 -12.57 4.34
CA LEU A 70 -0.38 -12.32 5.18
C LEU A 70 -0.24 -12.97 6.56
N GLU A 71 0.08 -14.25 6.62
CA GLU A 71 0.24 -15.00 7.87
C GLU A 71 1.34 -14.35 8.74
N ASP A 72 2.52 -14.07 8.17
CA ASP A 72 3.63 -13.43 8.89
C ASP A 72 3.25 -12.02 9.42
N CYS A 73 2.46 -11.26 8.66
CA CYS A 73 1.99 -9.95 9.12
C CYS A 73 1.04 -10.06 10.32
N PHE A 74 0.08 -10.97 10.27
CA PHE A 74 -0.84 -11.21 11.39
C PHE A 74 -0.14 -11.78 12.62
N ASP A 75 0.82 -12.70 12.43
CA ASP A 75 1.61 -13.27 13.52
C ASP A 75 2.45 -12.18 14.21
N LYS A 76 3.12 -11.31 13.45
CA LYS A 76 3.87 -10.16 14.00
C LYS A 76 2.99 -9.19 14.76
N ALA A 77 1.78 -8.95 14.28
CA ALA A 77 0.80 -8.09 14.94
C ALA A 77 0.17 -8.75 16.18
N ASN A 78 0.21 -10.06 16.29
CA ASN A 78 -0.57 -10.86 17.23
C ASN A 78 -2.07 -10.53 17.12
N MET A 79 -2.57 -10.42 15.89
CA MET A 79 -3.94 -10.03 15.53
C MET A 79 -4.57 -11.06 14.60
N THR A 80 -5.87 -10.91 14.36
CA THR A 80 -6.65 -11.72 13.42
C THR A 80 -7.52 -10.82 12.55
N MET A 81 -8.20 -11.37 11.55
CA MET A 81 -9.15 -10.60 10.73
C MET A 81 -10.34 -10.02 11.53
N ASP A 82 -10.62 -10.55 12.72
CA ASP A 82 -11.69 -10.00 13.58
C ASP A 82 -11.32 -8.62 14.12
N ASP A 83 -10.02 -8.37 14.31
CA ASP A 83 -9.48 -7.09 14.80
C ASP A 83 -9.42 -6.00 13.72
N ILE A 84 -9.55 -6.38 12.44
CA ILE A 84 -9.45 -5.47 11.29
C ILE A 84 -10.80 -4.82 11.01
N ASP A 85 -10.79 -3.50 10.81
CA ASP A 85 -12.00 -2.73 10.50
C ASP A 85 -12.25 -2.59 8.98
N ALA A 86 -11.19 -2.57 8.15
CA ALA A 86 -11.30 -2.54 6.68
C ALA A 86 -10.06 -3.13 6.00
N VAL A 87 -10.20 -3.54 4.74
CA VAL A 87 -9.10 -4.00 3.88
C VAL A 87 -8.84 -2.95 2.81
N ALA A 88 -7.61 -2.47 2.72
CA ALA A 88 -7.14 -1.55 1.69
C ALA A 88 -6.28 -2.29 0.67
N ILE A 89 -6.44 -1.96 -0.62
CA ILE A 89 -5.73 -2.59 -1.73
C ILE A 89 -5.29 -1.59 -2.77
N THR A 90 -4.06 -1.69 -3.22
CA THR A 90 -3.60 -0.93 -4.37
C THR A 90 -4.28 -1.42 -5.65
N TYR A 91 -5.04 -0.53 -6.30
CA TYR A 91 -5.72 -0.85 -7.55
C TYR A 91 -4.93 -0.45 -8.81
N GLY A 92 -3.93 0.38 -8.67
CA GLY A 92 -3.07 0.88 -9.74
C GLY A 92 -2.46 2.25 -9.45
N PRO A 93 -1.53 2.71 -10.31
CA PRO A 93 -0.92 1.99 -11.43
C PRO A 93 -0.01 0.83 -10.99
N GLY A 94 0.29 -0.08 -11.93
CA GLY A 94 1.18 -1.23 -11.71
C GLY A 94 1.03 -2.29 -12.80
N LEU A 95 1.73 -3.40 -12.63
CA LEU A 95 1.65 -4.56 -13.51
C LEU A 95 0.31 -5.27 -13.33
N ILE A 96 -0.48 -5.39 -14.41
CA ILE A 96 -1.86 -5.91 -14.35
C ILE A 96 -1.92 -7.28 -13.66
N GLY A 97 -1.05 -8.23 -14.04
CA GLY A 97 -1.04 -9.57 -13.44
C GLY A 97 -0.71 -9.54 -11.95
N SER A 98 0.20 -8.67 -11.53
CA SER A 98 0.58 -8.49 -10.13
C SER A 98 -0.54 -7.84 -9.32
N LEU A 99 -1.12 -6.75 -9.84
CA LEU A 99 -2.26 -6.07 -9.21
C LEU A 99 -3.46 -7.00 -8.97
N LEU A 100 -3.77 -7.88 -9.95
CA LEU A 100 -4.87 -8.83 -9.85
C LEU A 100 -4.71 -9.79 -8.66
N ILE A 101 -3.50 -10.23 -8.33
CA ILE A 101 -3.28 -11.15 -7.20
C ILE A 101 -3.63 -10.47 -5.87
N GLY A 102 -3.12 -9.27 -5.64
CA GLY A 102 -3.48 -8.50 -4.44
C GLY A 102 -4.96 -8.17 -4.39
N LEU A 103 -5.55 -7.75 -5.52
CA LEU A 103 -6.96 -7.39 -5.62
C LEU A 103 -7.88 -8.57 -5.27
N GLU A 104 -7.65 -9.75 -5.85
CA GLU A 104 -8.48 -10.93 -5.56
C GLU A 104 -8.27 -11.42 -4.12
N THR A 105 -7.06 -11.31 -3.58
CA THR A 105 -6.79 -11.59 -2.17
C THR A 105 -7.58 -10.65 -1.26
N ALA A 106 -7.48 -9.34 -1.49
CA ALA A 106 -8.18 -8.33 -0.70
C ALA A 106 -9.70 -8.47 -0.77
N LYS A 107 -10.25 -8.71 -1.98
CA LYS A 107 -11.69 -8.95 -2.20
C LYS A 107 -12.17 -10.20 -1.44
N THR A 108 -11.40 -11.27 -1.48
CA THR A 108 -11.72 -12.51 -0.78
C THR A 108 -11.77 -12.29 0.72
N LEU A 109 -10.74 -11.66 1.30
CA LEU A 109 -10.71 -11.35 2.72
C LEU A 109 -11.86 -10.43 3.14
N ALA A 110 -12.08 -9.35 2.39
CA ALA A 110 -13.16 -8.41 2.66
C ALA A 110 -14.54 -9.10 2.61
N PHE A 111 -14.75 -9.93 1.62
CA PHE A 111 -16.03 -10.66 1.45
C PHE A 111 -16.26 -11.69 2.57
N VAL A 112 -15.29 -12.55 2.83
CA VAL A 112 -15.41 -13.64 3.82
C VAL A 112 -15.62 -13.10 5.23
N HIS A 113 -14.93 -12.00 5.57
CA HIS A 113 -14.99 -11.40 6.91
C HIS A 113 -15.96 -10.21 7.00
N ASN A 114 -16.74 -9.95 5.95
CA ASN A 114 -17.69 -8.84 5.88
C ASN A 114 -17.07 -7.48 6.27
N LYS A 115 -15.87 -7.18 5.71
CA LYS A 115 -15.16 -5.94 5.93
C LYS A 115 -15.26 -5.02 4.71
N PRO A 116 -15.29 -3.69 4.89
CA PRO A 116 -15.19 -2.75 3.78
C PRO A 116 -13.89 -2.97 2.97
N LEU A 117 -13.97 -2.83 1.64
CA LEU A 117 -12.82 -2.83 0.75
C LEU A 117 -12.55 -1.41 0.26
N ILE A 118 -11.31 -0.94 0.43
CA ILE A 118 -10.90 0.43 0.11
C ILE A 118 -9.86 0.37 -1.03
N PRO A 119 -10.19 0.88 -2.24
CA PRO A 119 -9.21 0.99 -3.31
C PRO A 119 -8.26 2.16 -3.06
N VAL A 120 -6.96 1.93 -3.19
CA VAL A 120 -5.90 2.93 -2.97
C VAL A 120 -5.08 3.10 -4.25
N HIS A 121 -4.85 4.35 -4.65
CA HIS A 121 -3.93 4.65 -5.75
C HIS A 121 -2.48 4.48 -5.27
N HIS A 122 -1.66 3.74 -6.02
CA HIS A 122 -0.28 3.41 -5.66
C HIS A 122 0.56 4.63 -5.23
N ILE A 123 0.53 5.70 -6.03
CA ILE A 123 1.27 6.93 -5.72
C ILE A 123 0.72 7.66 -4.49
N ALA A 124 -0.61 7.64 -4.29
CA ALA A 124 -1.19 8.17 -3.07
C ALA A 124 -0.72 7.39 -1.84
N GLY A 125 -0.65 6.05 -1.93
CA GLY A 125 -0.09 5.20 -0.88
C GLY A 125 1.34 5.61 -0.50
N HIS A 126 2.22 5.83 -1.47
CA HIS A 126 3.59 6.31 -1.23
C HIS A 126 3.63 7.68 -0.54
N ILE A 127 2.77 8.62 -0.95
CA ILE A 127 2.71 9.95 -0.34
C ILE A 127 2.23 9.85 1.11
N TYR A 128 1.13 9.12 1.33
CA TYR A 128 0.53 8.98 2.67
C TYR A 128 1.35 8.12 3.64
N ALA A 129 2.27 7.28 3.16
CA ALA A 129 3.21 6.55 4.00
C ALA A 129 4.09 7.49 4.87
N ASN A 130 4.27 8.75 4.46
CA ASN A 130 4.96 9.75 5.27
C ASN A 130 4.26 10.04 6.61
N ASN A 131 2.95 9.82 6.71
CA ASN A 131 2.21 9.97 7.97
C ASN A 131 2.69 9.00 9.07
N LEU A 132 3.30 7.89 8.70
CA LEU A 132 3.88 6.93 9.66
C LEU A 132 5.13 7.51 10.35
N SER A 133 5.81 8.47 9.71
CA SER A 133 7.00 9.13 10.28
C SER A 133 6.67 10.47 10.93
N LYS A 134 5.83 11.26 10.29
CA LYS A 134 5.39 12.57 10.75
C LYS A 134 4.05 12.91 10.12
N PRO A 135 3.07 13.41 10.89
CA PRO A 135 1.80 13.89 10.34
C PRO A 135 2.02 14.90 9.21
N MET A 136 1.33 14.69 8.10
CA MET A 136 1.40 15.58 6.95
C MET A 136 0.69 16.90 7.26
N GLU A 137 1.32 18.01 6.87
CA GLU A 137 0.76 19.36 7.01
C GLU A 137 0.52 19.94 5.62
N PHE A 138 -0.67 20.51 5.40
CA PHE A 138 -1.05 21.07 4.11
C PHE A 138 -0.99 22.62 4.15
N PRO A 139 -0.66 23.30 3.02
CA PRO A 139 -0.33 22.72 1.72
C PRO A 139 1.09 22.09 1.71
N LEU A 140 1.30 21.08 0.86
CA LEU A 140 2.60 20.44 0.68
C LEU A 140 2.92 20.17 -0.79
N ILE A 141 4.20 19.94 -1.06
CA ILE A 141 4.69 19.41 -2.34
C ILE A 141 5.35 18.06 -2.06
N SER A 142 4.93 17.04 -2.79
CA SER A 142 5.52 15.71 -2.76
C SER A 142 6.36 15.48 -4.01
N LEU A 143 7.62 15.05 -3.82
CA LEU A 143 8.48 14.56 -4.88
C LEU A 143 8.45 13.02 -4.85
N VAL A 144 7.87 12.41 -5.87
CA VAL A 144 7.87 10.96 -6.06
C VAL A 144 8.94 10.61 -7.07
N VAL A 145 9.93 9.83 -6.64
CA VAL A 145 11.03 9.36 -7.48
C VAL A 145 11.01 7.85 -7.49
N SER A 146 10.85 7.26 -8.66
CA SER A 146 10.89 5.80 -8.85
C SER A 146 11.79 5.46 -10.04
N GLY A 147 12.13 4.18 -10.22
CA GLY A 147 12.96 3.73 -11.36
C GLY A 147 12.33 3.93 -12.74
N GLY A 148 11.08 4.33 -12.83
CA GLY A 148 10.36 4.52 -14.10
C GLY A 148 9.97 5.97 -14.39
N HIS A 149 9.81 6.79 -13.36
CA HIS A 149 9.35 8.18 -13.52
C HIS A 149 9.63 9.02 -12.28
N THR A 150 9.61 10.34 -12.47
CA THR A 150 9.69 11.34 -11.41
C THR A 150 8.49 12.27 -11.54
N GLU A 151 7.76 12.46 -10.45
CA GLU A 151 6.59 13.35 -10.39
C GLU A 151 6.72 14.36 -9.26
N LEU A 152 6.26 15.59 -9.54
CA LEU A 152 6.05 16.62 -8.52
C LEU A 152 4.55 16.84 -8.37
N ILE A 153 4.05 16.61 -7.16
CA ILE A 153 2.62 16.68 -6.84
C ILE A 153 2.40 17.74 -5.76
N TYR A 154 1.55 18.71 -6.06
CA TYR A 154 1.09 19.69 -5.09
C TYR A 154 -0.20 19.21 -4.45
N MET A 155 -0.28 19.29 -3.13
CA MET A 155 -1.47 19.00 -2.35
C MET A 155 -1.83 20.24 -1.53
N LYS A 156 -2.91 20.91 -1.94
CA LYS A 156 -3.42 22.10 -1.24
C LYS A 156 -4.06 21.73 0.10
N GLU A 157 -4.73 20.61 0.11
CA GLU A 157 -5.44 20.04 1.26
C GLU A 157 -5.44 18.52 1.17
N ASP A 158 -5.93 17.86 2.19
CA ASP A 158 -6.01 16.40 2.25
C ASP A 158 -6.74 15.82 1.03
N TYR A 159 -6.18 14.75 0.43
CA TYR A 159 -6.69 14.08 -0.77
C TYR A 159 -6.80 14.96 -2.03
N SER A 160 -6.17 16.12 -2.07
CA SER A 160 -6.10 17.01 -3.23
C SER A 160 -4.77 16.78 -3.97
N PHE A 161 -4.81 16.21 -5.16
CA PHE A 161 -3.61 15.89 -5.95
C PHE A 161 -3.57 16.71 -7.23
N GLU A 162 -2.62 17.63 -7.32
CA GLU A 162 -2.33 18.40 -8.53
C GLU A 162 -0.91 18.08 -9.01
N ARG A 163 -0.77 17.40 -10.15
CA ARG A 163 0.53 17.10 -10.73
C ARG A 163 1.11 18.35 -11.40
N ILE A 164 2.18 18.90 -10.81
CA ILE A 164 2.85 20.10 -11.32
C ILE A 164 3.83 19.73 -12.44
N SER A 165 4.57 18.63 -12.29
CA SER A 165 5.59 18.20 -13.24
C SER A 165 5.66 16.68 -13.31
N TYR A 166 6.08 16.18 -14.46
CA TYR A 166 6.25 14.77 -14.73
C TYR A 166 7.39 14.54 -15.70
N ALA A 167 8.31 13.63 -15.37
CA ALA A 167 9.39 13.22 -16.25
C ALA A 167 9.48 11.69 -16.30
N PHE A 168 9.55 11.12 -17.50
CA PHE A 168 9.96 9.74 -17.71
C PHE A 168 11.48 9.64 -17.65
N GLU A 169 11.99 8.73 -16.86
CA GLU A 169 13.37 8.29 -17.04
C GLU A 169 13.39 7.38 -18.27
N ARG A 170 14.12 7.80 -19.31
CA ARG A 170 14.41 6.88 -20.41
C ARG A 170 15.32 5.80 -19.83
N PRO A 171 15.04 4.49 -20.08
CA PRO A 171 16.00 3.45 -19.78
C PRO A 171 17.33 3.86 -20.41
N SER A 172 18.39 3.93 -19.62
CA SER A 172 19.74 4.12 -20.16
C SER A 172 19.98 2.95 -21.09
N THR A 173 20.01 3.22 -22.38
CA THR A 173 20.49 2.26 -23.38
C THR A 173 21.98 2.08 -23.12
N PHE A 174 22.33 0.99 -22.47
CA PHE A 174 23.66 0.40 -22.53
C PHE A 174 23.69 -0.67 -23.59
#